data_15c5f8c129880fa5b579f8d0650d86b2
#
_entry.id   15c5f8c129880fa5b579f8d0650d86b2
#
_cell.length_a   1.000
_cell.length_b   1.000
_cell.length_c   1.000
_cell.angle_alpha   90.00
_cell.angle_beta   90.00
_cell.angle_gamma   90.00
#
_symmetry.space_group_name_H-M   'P 1'
#
loop_
_entity.id
_entity.type
_entity.pdbx_description
1 polymer ?
#
loop_
_entity_poly.entity_id
_entity_poly.type
_entity_poly.pdbx_seq_one_letter_code
_entity_poly.pdbx_strand_id
1 'polypeptide(L)'
;GGNSSVKGKQNIIKLSSNENSHGPSPKVVEYAKKHGTLFNAHRYPNIDGIKLREKLSTINNLDPKNIVIGCGSDETLLFAALAFCQDGDEIIHAQHGFEMYPIISKIVGATSKLIKEDENYKVNVKSILNEVTPSTKIIYLANPNNPTGTYLTRKEIIDLLKALPKNIIVVLDGAYAEYVIKDDYDGGFSLVNEFDNVIITRTFSKVFGLAGLRVGWCYSSAKIAQILKKVKGPFNTQRISQEIAIIALEDKDYLNKVIENNHNIKNW
;
A
#
# COMPACT_ATOMS: atom_id res chain seq x y z
N GLY A 1 -9.08 -10.16 10.40
CA GLY A 1 -9.10 -9.20 11.50
C GLY A 1 -9.66 -9.83 12.76
N GLY A 2 -9.00 -9.62 13.91
CA GLY A 2 -9.43 -10.19 15.18
C GLY A 2 -10.78 -9.65 15.63
N ASN A 3 -11.53 -10.44 16.40
CA ASN A 3 -12.76 -10.00 17.02
C ASN A 3 -12.51 -8.85 17.99
N SER A 4 -13.32 -7.79 17.89
CA SER A 4 -13.32 -6.67 18.83
C SER A 4 -14.10 -6.97 20.11
N SER A 5 -14.63 -8.20 20.26
CA SER A 5 -15.39 -8.62 21.43
C SER A 5 -14.93 -9.98 21.94
N VAL A 6 -14.76 -10.09 23.24
CA VAL A 6 -14.54 -11.35 23.95
C VAL A 6 -15.67 -11.50 24.97
N LYS A 7 -16.36 -12.65 24.94
CA LYS A 7 -17.51 -12.92 25.82
C LYS A 7 -17.14 -12.68 27.29
N GLY A 8 -17.89 -11.81 27.97
CA GLY A 8 -17.69 -11.49 29.38
C GLY A 8 -16.56 -10.50 29.69
N LYS A 9 -15.93 -9.88 28.70
CA LYS A 9 -14.90 -8.84 28.87
C LYS A 9 -15.37 -7.49 28.35
N GLN A 10 -15.12 -6.42 29.12
CA GLN A 10 -15.32 -5.02 28.71
C GLN A 10 -13.93 -4.38 28.53
N ASN A 11 -13.84 -3.35 27.69
CA ASN A 11 -12.61 -2.59 27.44
C ASN A 11 -11.45 -3.41 26.87
N ILE A 12 -11.71 -4.18 25.81
CA ILE A 12 -10.68 -4.97 25.14
C ILE A 12 -9.78 -4.06 24.29
N ILE A 13 -8.47 -4.22 24.46
CA ILE A 13 -7.47 -3.58 23.61
C ILE A 13 -7.26 -4.48 22.37
N LYS A 14 -7.66 -3.98 21.20
CA LYS A 14 -7.47 -4.68 19.92
C LYS A 14 -6.10 -4.38 19.35
N LEU A 15 -5.24 -5.40 19.21
CA LEU A 15 -3.87 -5.29 18.66
C LEU A 15 -3.69 -6.04 17.33
N SER A 16 -4.76 -6.61 16.77
CA SER A 16 -4.67 -7.60 15.67
C SER A 16 -4.62 -7.04 14.25
N SER A 17 -4.73 -5.73 14.04
CA SER A 17 -4.87 -5.15 12.69
C SER A 17 -3.85 -4.04 12.39
N ASN A 18 -2.86 -3.84 13.25
CA ASN A 18 -1.84 -2.80 13.10
C ASN A 18 -2.45 -1.41 12.88
N GLU A 19 -3.57 -1.13 13.58
CA GLU A 19 -4.22 0.17 13.55
C GLU A 19 -3.37 1.20 14.29
N ASN A 20 -3.42 2.47 13.88
CA ASN A 20 -2.72 3.55 14.58
C ASN A 20 -3.41 3.83 15.92
N SER A 21 -2.72 3.58 17.03
CA SER A 21 -3.23 3.78 18.40
C SER A 21 -3.52 5.24 18.74
N HIS A 22 -2.93 6.20 18.01
CA HIS A 22 -3.20 7.62 18.18
C HIS A 22 -4.49 8.09 17.48
N GLY A 23 -5.10 7.22 16.64
CA GLY A 23 -6.26 7.59 15.81
C GLY A 23 -5.91 8.54 14.67
N PRO A 24 -6.88 9.28 14.12
CA PRO A 24 -6.66 10.27 13.08
C PRO A 24 -6.08 11.58 13.66
N SER A 25 -5.49 12.41 12.79
CA SER A 25 -4.92 13.70 13.22
C SER A 25 -5.98 14.65 13.79
N PRO A 26 -5.58 15.60 14.68
CA PRO A 26 -6.49 16.62 15.21
C PRO A 26 -7.20 17.43 14.11
N LYS A 27 -6.51 17.78 13.03
CA LYS A 27 -7.13 18.49 11.89
C LYS A 27 -8.22 17.67 11.21
N VAL A 28 -8.03 16.36 11.09
CA VAL A 28 -9.06 15.44 10.56
C VAL A 28 -10.27 15.40 11.49
N VAL A 29 -10.04 15.30 12.80
CA VAL A 29 -11.13 15.26 13.79
C VAL A 29 -11.93 16.57 13.76
N GLU A 30 -11.27 17.71 13.69
CA GLU A 30 -11.91 19.03 13.58
C GLU A 30 -12.75 19.13 12.29
N TYR A 31 -12.16 18.74 11.16
CA TYR A 31 -12.85 18.73 9.88
C TYR A 31 -14.13 17.87 9.92
N ALA A 32 -14.04 16.67 10.46
CA ALA A 32 -15.16 15.75 10.58
C ALA A 32 -16.27 16.31 11.49
N LYS A 33 -15.91 16.95 12.61
CA LYS A 33 -16.88 17.62 13.50
C LYS A 33 -17.60 18.76 12.79
N LYS A 34 -16.89 19.57 12.01
CA LYS A 34 -17.44 20.73 11.29
C LYS A 34 -18.40 20.33 10.16
N HIS A 35 -18.08 19.29 9.42
CA HIS A 35 -18.78 18.93 8.19
C HIS A 35 -19.74 17.73 8.36
N GLY A 36 -19.56 16.94 9.42
CA GLY A 36 -20.34 15.71 9.65
C GLY A 36 -19.99 14.59 8.67
N THR A 37 -20.50 13.38 8.93
CA THR A 37 -20.19 12.19 8.13
C THR A 37 -21.05 12.08 6.85
N LEU A 38 -22.18 12.76 6.78
CA LEU A 38 -23.11 12.71 5.64
C LEU A 38 -22.94 13.89 4.67
N PHE A 39 -21.89 14.69 4.85
CA PHE A 39 -21.63 15.84 3.98
C PHE A 39 -21.57 15.43 2.50
N ASN A 40 -22.51 15.98 1.72
CA ASN A 40 -22.65 15.67 0.29
C ASN A 40 -22.78 14.17 -0.06
N ALA A 41 -23.25 13.32 0.86
CA ALA A 41 -23.39 11.87 0.61
C ALA A 41 -24.31 11.53 -0.58
N HIS A 42 -25.20 12.43 -0.97
CA HIS A 42 -26.09 12.27 -2.13
C HIS A 42 -25.40 12.48 -3.50
N ARG A 43 -24.11 12.82 -3.52
CA ARG A 43 -23.34 13.07 -4.76
C ARG A 43 -22.19 12.09 -4.91
N TYR A 44 -22.03 11.54 -6.08
CA TYR A 44 -20.84 10.75 -6.41
C TYR A 44 -19.55 11.54 -6.24
N PRO A 45 -18.44 10.87 -5.87
CA PRO A 45 -17.11 11.48 -5.83
C PRO A 45 -16.59 11.78 -7.24
N ASN A 46 -15.49 12.51 -7.30
CA ASN A 46 -14.72 12.60 -8.53
C ASN A 46 -14.12 11.23 -8.87
N ILE A 47 -14.33 10.74 -10.10
CA ILE A 47 -13.91 9.40 -10.58
C ILE A 47 -12.40 9.19 -10.40
N ASP A 48 -11.61 10.21 -10.69
CA ASP A 48 -10.14 10.12 -10.69
C ASP A 48 -9.51 10.62 -9.39
N GLY A 49 -10.30 11.16 -8.45
CA GLY A 49 -9.77 11.72 -7.22
C GLY A 49 -8.80 12.89 -7.47
N ILE A 50 -9.10 13.77 -8.45
CA ILE A 50 -8.17 14.79 -8.97
C ILE A 50 -7.51 15.58 -7.84
N LYS A 51 -8.29 16.15 -6.91
CA LYS A 51 -7.75 16.95 -5.80
C LYS A 51 -6.79 16.16 -4.90
N LEU A 52 -7.13 14.90 -4.60
CA LEU A 52 -6.25 14.04 -3.80
C LEU A 52 -4.98 13.68 -4.55
N ARG A 53 -5.08 13.38 -5.86
CA ARG A 53 -3.90 13.11 -6.71
C ARG A 53 -2.97 14.32 -6.80
N GLU A 54 -3.51 15.53 -7.00
CA GLU A 54 -2.75 16.77 -7.02
C GLU A 54 -2.04 17.02 -5.69
N LYS A 55 -2.74 16.78 -4.56
CA LYS A 55 -2.14 16.90 -3.23
C LYS A 55 -1.00 15.91 -3.01
N LEU A 56 -1.21 14.64 -3.36
CA LEU A 56 -0.18 13.59 -3.29
C LEU A 56 1.03 13.91 -4.19
N SER A 57 0.75 14.39 -5.39
CA SER A 57 1.76 14.84 -6.36
C SER A 57 2.65 15.95 -5.77
N THR A 58 2.03 16.99 -5.23
CA THR A 58 2.75 18.13 -4.64
C THR A 58 3.63 17.72 -3.45
N ILE A 59 3.11 16.86 -2.56
CA ILE A 59 3.82 16.46 -1.34
C ILE A 59 5.01 15.54 -1.64
N ASN A 60 4.84 14.63 -2.61
CA ASN A 60 5.84 13.61 -2.92
C ASN A 60 6.67 13.93 -4.18
N ASN A 61 6.47 15.08 -4.81
CA ASN A 61 7.11 15.49 -6.08
C ASN A 61 6.91 14.43 -7.18
N LEU A 62 5.66 14.04 -7.44
CA LEU A 62 5.27 13.00 -8.39
C LEU A 62 4.39 13.57 -9.52
N ASP A 63 4.36 12.90 -10.69
CA ASP A 63 3.38 13.24 -11.73
C ASP A 63 1.97 12.77 -11.31
N PRO A 64 0.97 13.67 -11.18
CA PRO A 64 -0.39 13.30 -10.79
C PRO A 64 -1.07 12.37 -11.80
N LYS A 65 -0.65 12.32 -13.06
CA LYS A 65 -1.19 11.41 -14.08
C LYS A 65 -0.84 9.95 -13.79
N ASN A 66 0.25 9.72 -13.07
CA ASN A 66 0.79 8.42 -12.71
C ASN A 66 0.26 7.88 -11.37
N ILE A 67 -0.58 8.65 -10.68
CA ILE A 67 -1.23 8.26 -9.43
C ILE A 67 -2.60 7.67 -9.72
N VAL A 68 -2.91 6.53 -9.11
CA VAL A 68 -4.24 5.89 -9.15
C VAL A 68 -4.73 5.70 -7.72
N ILE A 69 -5.96 6.19 -7.42
CA ILE A 69 -6.58 6.10 -6.09
C ILE A 69 -7.41 4.82 -5.99
N GLY A 70 -7.31 4.15 -4.84
CA GLY A 70 -8.05 2.93 -4.53
C GLY A 70 -8.75 2.98 -3.18
N CYS A 71 -9.70 2.05 -2.99
CA CYS A 71 -10.39 1.79 -1.72
C CYS A 71 -9.45 1.01 -0.77
N GLY A 72 -8.46 1.72 -0.20
CA GLY A 72 -7.29 1.15 0.47
C GLY A 72 -6.22 0.70 -0.53
N SER A 73 -5.03 0.35 -0.03
CA SER A 73 -4.00 -0.28 -0.86
C SER A 73 -4.43 -1.65 -1.37
N ASP A 74 -5.29 -2.36 -0.64
CA ASP A 74 -5.82 -3.67 -1.04
C ASP A 74 -6.43 -3.63 -2.45
N GLU A 75 -7.20 -2.57 -2.76
CA GLU A 75 -7.78 -2.42 -4.09
C GLU A 75 -6.73 -2.07 -5.15
N THR A 76 -5.70 -1.29 -4.82
CA THR A 76 -4.61 -1.01 -5.77
C THR A 76 -3.75 -2.23 -6.06
N LEU A 77 -3.55 -3.10 -5.06
CA LEU A 77 -2.94 -4.41 -5.25
C LEU A 77 -3.79 -5.28 -6.19
N LEU A 78 -5.10 -5.33 -5.96
CA LEU A 78 -6.02 -6.07 -6.82
C LEU A 78 -6.02 -5.54 -8.26
N PHE A 79 -5.94 -4.22 -8.47
CA PHE A 79 -5.84 -3.65 -9.82
C PHE A 79 -4.63 -4.19 -10.58
N ALA A 80 -3.48 -4.35 -9.92
CA ALA A 80 -2.30 -4.93 -10.57
C ALA A 80 -2.58 -6.35 -11.06
N ALA A 81 -3.20 -7.19 -10.23
CA ALA A 81 -3.53 -8.56 -10.63
C ALA A 81 -4.57 -8.61 -11.77
N LEU A 82 -5.66 -7.84 -11.65
CA LEU A 82 -6.70 -7.77 -12.69
C LEU A 82 -6.16 -7.26 -14.04
N ALA A 83 -5.14 -6.43 -14.01
CA ALA A 83 -4.56 -5.81 -15.20
C ALA A 83 -3.50 -6.67 -15.90
N PHE A 84 -2.79 -7.52 -15.15
CA PHE A 84 -1.59 -8.20 -15.65
C PHE A 84 -1.59 -9.72 -15.48
N CYS A 85 -2.59 -10.30 -14.79
CA CYS A 85 -2.71 -11.76 -14.62
C CYS A 85 -4.00 -12.28 -15.21
N GLN A 86 -3.96 -13.53 -15.61
CA GLN A 86 -5.10 -14.35 -16.02
C GLN A 86 -4.98 -15.74 -15.39
N ASP A 87 -5.97 -16.58 -15.62
CA ASP A 87 -5.97 -17.97 -15.19
C ASP A 87 -4.72 -18.71 -15.68
N GLY A 88 -4.06 -19.45 -14.78
CA GLY A 88 -2.82 -20.18 -15.03
C GLY A 88 -1.52 -19.36 -14.90
N ASP A 89 -1.59 -18.04 -14.74
CA ASP A 89 -0.40 -17.22 -14.42
C ASP A 89 0.06 -17.44 -12.99
N GLU A 90 1.29 -17.01 -12.67
CA GLU A 90 1.87 -17.10 -11.34
C GLU A 90 2.08 -15.73 -10.69
N ILE A 91 1.76 -15.65 -9.41
CA ILE A 91 2.03 -14.51 -8.54
C ILE A 91 2.97 -14.95 -7.42
N ILE A 92 4.12 -14.31 -7.33
CA ILE A 92 5.15 -14.59 -6.32
C ILE A 92 4.97 -13.63 -5.13
N HIS A 93 5.08 -14.14 -3.90
CA HIS A 93 5.12 -13.34 -2.67
C HIS A 93 5.83 -14.08 -1.53
N ALA A 94 6.17 -13.38 -0.46
CA ALA A 94 6.80 -13.97 0.72
C ALA A 94 5.89 -15.00 1.40
N GLN A 95 6.46 -16.06 1.98
CA GLN A 95 5.73 -17.09 2.72
C GLN A 95 5.05 -16.47 3.97
N HIS A 96 5.79 -15.66 4.73
CA HIS A 96 5.25 -14.87 5.83
C HIS A 96 4.98 -13.45 5.34
N GLY A 97 4.04 -13.32 4.40
CA GLY A 97 3.65 -12.06 3.77
C GLY A 97 2.22 -11.64 4.13
N PHE A 98 1.77 -10.54 3.54
CA PHE A 98 0.44 -10.02 3.76
C PHE A 98 -0.62 -10.96 3.13
N GLU A 99 -1.61 -11.38 3.93
CA GLU A 99 -2.62 -12.38 3.55
C GLU A 99 -3.47 -11.99 2.31
N MET A 100 -3.46 -10.72 1.92
CA MET A 100 -4.19 -10.28 0.73
C MET A 100 -3.58 -10.83 -0.57
N TYR A 101 -2.28 -11.11 -0.63
CA TYR A 101 -1.64 -11.61 -1.85
C TYR A 101 -2.16 -12.98 -2.30
N PRO A 102 -2.24 -14.01 -1.45
CA PRO A 102 -2.86 -15.29 -1.86
C PRO A 102 -4.36 -15.16 -2.14
N ILE A 103 -5.07 -14.24 -1.49
CA ILE A 103 -6.48 -13.96 -1.79
C ILE A 103 -6.61 -13.38 -3.20
N ILE A 104 -5.80 -12.38 -3.55
CA ILE A 104 -5.77 -11.76 -4.88
C ILE A 104 -5.43 -12.81 -5.95
N SER A 105 -4.43 -13.68 -5.69
CA SER A 105 -4.07 -14.75 -6.62
C SER A 105 -5.28 -15.62 -6.95
N LYS A 106 -6.06 -16.03 -5.94
CA LYS A 106 -7.29 -16.80 -6.13
C LYS A 106 -8.37 -16.06 -6.93
N ILE A 107 -8.53 -14.74 -6.70
CA ILE A 107 -9.53 -13.94 -7.40
C ILE A 107 -9.29 -13.92 -8.90
N VAL A 108 -8.02 -13.88 -9.33
CA VAL A 108 -7.66 -13.83 -10.76
C VAL A 108 -7.33 -15.19 -11.38
N GLY A 109 -7.50 -16.29 -10.63
CA GLY A 109 -7.18 -17.64 -11.11
C GLY A 109 -5.67 -17.95 -11.18
N ALA A 110 -4.83 -17.08 -10.61
CA ALA A 110 -3.39 -17.27 -10.65
C ALA A 110 -2.89 -18.21 -9.54
N THR A 111 -1.79 -18.90 -9.81
CA THR A 111 -1.11 -19.73 -8.84
C THR A 111 -0.23 -18.87 -7.93
N SER A 112 -0.41 -19.02 -6.61
CA SER A 112 0.41 -18.36 -5.60
C SER A 112 1.71 -19.13 -5.41
N LYS A 113 2.86 -18.48 -5.61
CA LYS A 113 4.20 -19.03 -5.36
C LYS A 113 4.84 -18.34 -4.15
N LEU A 114 5.37 -19.16 -3.23
CA LEU A 114 5.89 -18.67 -1.97
C LEU A 114 7.41 -18.58 -2.00
N ILE A 115 7.96 -17.43 -1.64
CA ILE A 115 9.38 -17.24 -1.40
C ILE A 115 9.63 -17.56 0.07
N LYS A 116 10.58 -18.45 0.35
CA LYS A 116 11.08 -18.67 1.70
C LYS A 116 12.03 -17.55 2.10
N GLU A 117 11.78 -16.98 3.27
CA GLU A 117 12.67 -16.04 3.90
C GLU A 117 13.88 -16.76 4.51
N ASP A 118 14.92 -16.00 4.85
CA ASP A 118 16.06 -16.47 5.61
C ASP A 118 15.71 -16.69 7.10
N GLU A 119 16.70 -17.04 7.91
CA GLU A 119 16.57 -17.25 9.35
C GLU A 119 16.12 -16.00 10.14
N ASN A 120 16.26 -14.82 9.55
CA ASN A 120 15.82 -13.53 10.08
C ASN A 120 14.47 -13.08 9.52
N TYR A 121 13.74 -13.97 8.87
CA TYR A 121 12.47 -13.68 8.19
C TYR A 121 12.58 -12.59 7.12
N LYS A 122 13.75 -12.42 6.51
CA LYS A 122 13.99 -11.49 5.42
C LYS A 122 13.98 -12.23 4.07
N VAL A 123 13.24 -11.69 3.11
CA VAL A 123 13.31 -12.12 1.71
C VAL A 123 14.64 -11.62 1.11
N ASN A 124 15.27 -12.42 0.26
CA ASN A 124 16.46 -12.00 -0.48
C ASN A 124 16.25 -12.14 -2.00
N VAL A 125 17.05 -11.38 -2.76
CA VAL A 125 16.92 -11.31 -4.23
C VAL A 125 17.10 -12.68 -4.88
N LYS A 126 18.04 -13.51 -4.41
CA LYS A 126 18.29 -14.83 -4.98
C LYS A 126 17.09 -15.77 -4.80
N SER A 127 16.47 -15.78 -3.62
CA SER A 127 15.28 -16.61 -3.38
C SER A 127 14.09 -16.18 -4.24
N ILE A 128 13.93 -14.87 -4.50
CA ILE A 128 12.91 -14.37 -5.43
C ILE A 128 13.18 -14.89 -6.84
N LEU A 129 14.41 -14.70 -7.34
CA LEU A 129 14.78 -15.08 -8.71
C LEU A 129 14.67 -16.58 -8.96
N ASN A 130 14.93 -17.42 -7.96
CA ASN A 130 14.79 -18.87 -8.08
C ASN A 130 13.34 -19.34 -8.29
N GLU A 131 12.36 -18.56 -7.87
CA GLU A 131 10.93 -18.89 -8.03
C GLU A 131 10.34 -18.38 -9.36
N VAL A 132 11.08 -17.57 -10.13
CA VAL A 132 10.61 -17.00 -11.39
C VAL A 132 10.53 -18.07 -12.47
N THR A 133 9.37 -18.15 -13.15
CA THR A 133 9.13 -19.03 -14.31
C THR A 133 8.61 -18.20 -15.49
N PRO A 134 8.44 -18.78 -16.67
CA PRO A 134 7.79 -18.11 -17.81
C PRO A 134 6.33 -17.68 -17.53
N SER A 135 5.65 -18.35 -16.60
CA SER A 135 4.28 -18.03 -16.18
C SER A 135 4.20 -16.92 -15.14
N THR A 136 5.32 -16.50 -14.55
CA THR A 136 5.35 -15.43 -13.54
C THR A 136 4.97 -14.08 -14.17
N LYS A 137 3.96 -13.40 -13.61
CA LYS A 137 3.50 -12.09 -14.07
C LYS A 137 3.68 -11.01 -13.02
N ILE A 138 3.49 -11.33 -11.75
CA ILE A 138 3.58 -10.35 -10.66
C ILE A 138 4.43 -10.90 -9.54
N ILE A 139 5.22 -10.01 -8.94
CA ILE A 139 5.90 -10.22 -7.65
C ILE A 139 5.39 -9.17 -6.68
N TYR A 140 4.68 -9.59 -5.62
CA TYR A 140 4.31 -8.70 -4.51
C TYR A 140 5.39 -8.72 -3.43
N LEU A 141 5.91 -7.55 -3.11
CA LEU A 141 6.89 -7.35 -2.05
C LEU A 141 6.39 -6.28 -1.09
N ALA A 142 5.91 -6.71 0.08
CA ALA A 142 5.67 -5.77 1.17
C ALA A 142 7.03 -5.24 1.67
N ASN A 143 7.21 -3.93 1.61
CA ASN A 143 8.47 -3.29 1.95
C ASN A 143 8.25 -1.98 2.71
N PRO A 144 8.32 -2.01 4.06
CA PRO A 144 8.62 -3.14 4.95
C PRO A 144 7.57 -4.26 4.92
N ASN A 145 8.03 -5.50 5.20
CA ASN A 145 7.17 -6.67 5.19
C ASN A 145 6.23 -6.72 6.43
N ASN A 146 5.03 -7.19 6.22
CA ASN A 146 4.06 -7.51 7.26
C ASN A 146 3.86 -9.05 7.26
N PRO A 147 4.13 -9.77 8.38
CA PRO A 147 4.28 -9.25 9.76
C PRO A 147 5.72 -9.06 10.24
N THR A 148 6.74 -9.41 9.48
CA THR A 148 8.11 -9.58 9.97
C THR A 148 8.84 -8.26 10.28
N GLY A 149 8.42 -7.15 9.66
CA GLY A 149 9.06 -5.84 9.80
C GLY A 149 10.41 -5.73 9.08
N THR A 150 10.84 -6.78 8.40
CA THR A 150 12.06 -6.78 7.57
C THR A 150 11.84 -6.00 6.27
N TYR A 151 12.90 -5.50 5.66
CA TYR A 151 12.80 -4.78 4.40
C TYR A 151 13.99 -5.06 3.47
N LEU A 152 13.75 -4.88 2.18
CA LEU A 152 14.78 -4.81 1.15
C LEU A 152 15.27 -3.36 1.03
N THR A 153 16.58 -3.18 1.02
CA THR A 153 17.22 -1.89 0.76
C THR A 153 16.95 -1.45 -0.68
N ARG A 154 17.11 -0.14 -0.95
CA ARG A 154 17.02 0.38 -2.32
C ARG A 154 17.94 -0.37 -3.29
N LYS A 155 19.16 -0.68 -2.85
CA LYS A 155 20.14 -1.44 -3.67
C LYS A 155 19.63 -2.84 -4.01
N GLU A 156 19.12 -3.60 -3.02
CA GLU A 156 18.59 -4.95 -3.23
C GLU A 156 17.40 -4.93 -4.22
N ILE A 157 16.54 -3.92 -4.14
CA ILE A 157 15.41 -3.79 -5.09
C ILE A 157 15.91 -3.47 -6.50
N ILE A 158 16.90 -2.61 -6.66
CA ILE A 158 17.50 -2.32 -7.97
C ILE A 158 18.17 -3.56 -8.55
N ASP A 159 18.92 -4.32 -7.75
CA ASP A 159 19.55 -5.55 -8.18
C ASP A 159 18.53 -6.59 -8.65
N LEU A 160 17.39 -6.72 -7.93
CA LEU A 160 16.26 -7.54 -8.34
C LEU A 160 15.68 -7.08 -9.68
N LEU A 161 15.31 -5.79 -9.80
CA LEU A 161 14.68 -5.23 -11.00
C LEU A 161 15.56 -5.33 -12.25
N LYS A 162 16.88 -5.27 -12.09
CA LYS A 162 17.85 -5.47 -13.18
C LYS A 162 17.92 -6.94 -13.63
N ALA A 163 17.76 -7.87 -12.71
CA ALA A 163 17.84 -9.30 -12.99
C ALA A 163 16.54 -9.90 -13.53
N LEU A 164 15.40 -9.26 -13.28
CA LEU A 164 14.09 -9.75 -13.72
C LEU A 164 13.81 -9.48 -15.19
N PRO A 165 13.05 -10.37 -15.87
CA PRO A 165 12.42 -10.08 -17.15
C PRO A 165 11.52 -8.85 -17.07
N LYS A 166 11.57 -7.98 -18.09
CA LYS A 166 10.85 -6.69 -18.11
C LYS A 166 9.32 -6.79 -18.17
N ASN A 167 8.80 -7.97 -18.53
CA ASN A 167 7.38 -8.25 -18.55
C ASN A 167 6.80 -8.68 -17.19
N ILE A 168 7.62 -8.87 -16.17
CA ILE A 168 7.18 -9.15 -14.80
C ILE A 168 6.96 -7.83 -14.07
N ILE A 169 5.77 -7.63 -13.53
CA ILE A 169 5.43 -6.47 -12.72
C ILE A 169 5.89 -6.70 -11.28
N VAL A 170 6.65 -5.76 -10.73
CA VAL A 170 7.03 -5.75 -9.32
C VAL A 170 6.19 -4.73 -8.59
N VAL A 171 5.40 -5.19 -7.63
CA VAL A 171 4.57 -4.33 -6.78
C VAL A 171 5.26 -4.20 -5.42
N LEU A 172 5.76 -3.02 -5.13
CA LEU A 172 6.31 -2.66 -3.83
C LEU A 172 5.19 -2.12 -2.94
N ASP A 173 4.71 -2.96 -2.04
CA ASP A 173 3.67 -2.58 -1.10
C ASP A 173 4.29 -1.85 0.10
N GLY A 174 4.19 -0.52 0.05
CA GLY A 174 4.71 0.39 1.06
C GLY A 174 3.69 0.80 2.10
N ALA A 175 2.82 -0.12 2.56
CA ALA A 175 1.82 0.20 3.58
C ALA A 175 2.42 0.75 4.89
N TYR A 176 3.68 0.46 5.16
CA TYR A 176 4.42 0.90 6.35
C TYR A 176 5.65 1.76 6.01
N ALA A 177 5.75 2.25 4.78
CA ALA A 177 6.92 2.96 4.28
C ALA A 177 7.28 4.21 5.11
N GLU A 178 6.27 4.93 5.58
CA GLU A 178 6.45 6.15 6.36
C GLU A 178 7.12 5.94 7.72
N TYR A 179 7.11 4.70 8.24
CA TYR A 179 7.77 4.36 9.52
C TYR A 179 9.26 4.05 9.39
N VAL A 180 9.78 3.90 8.16
CA VAL A 180 11.21 3.60 7.94
C VAL A 180 12.03 4.88 7.92
N ILE A 181 12.97 4.99 8.86
CA ILE A 181 13.88 6.13 9.01
C ILE A 181 15.34 5.76 8.67
N LYS A 182 15.54 4.73 7.83
CA LYS A 182 16.86 4.24 7.44
C LYS A 182 17.30 4.88 6.13
N ASP A 183 18.59 5.22 6.02
CA ASP A 183 19.18 5.90 4.85
C ASP A 183 19.24 5.02 3.59
N ASP A 184 19.21 3.69 3.77
CA ASP A 184 19.24 2.72 2.69
C ASP A 184 17.85 2.36 2.13
N TYR A 185 16.80 3.08 2.59
CA TYR A 185 15.40 2.93 2.18
C TYR A 185 14.83 4.26 1.67
N ASP A 186 14.28 4.28 0.46
CA ASP A 186 13.72 5.50 -0.15
C ASP A 186 12.22 5.44 -0.45
N GLY A 187 11.54 4.40 0.00
CA GLY A 187 10.12 4.20 -0.27
C GLY A 187 9.76 3.85 -1.72
N GLY A 188 10.72 3.86 -2.63
CA GLY A 188 10.60 3.31 -3.99
C GLY A 188 10.11 4.24 -5.08
N PHE A 189 9.64 5.47 -4.81
CA PHE A 189 9.10 6.34 -5.86
C PHE A 189 10.11 6.67 -6.96
N SER A 190 11.40 6.82 -6.62
CA SER A 190 12.47 7.07 -7.58
C SER A 190 12.62 5.95 -8.60
N LEU A 191 12.32 4.70 -8.22
CA LEU A 191 12.46 3.52 -9.07
C LEU A 191 11.51 3.55 -10.29
N VAL A 192 10.37 4.23 -10.18
CA VAL A 192 9.41 4.36 -11.29
C VAL A 192 10.00 5.14 -12.48
N ASN A 193 10.98 6.00 -12.23
CA ASN A 193 11.69 6.74 -13.29
C ASN A 193 12.77 5.88 -13.96
N GLU A 194 13.24 4.81 -13.30
CA GLU A 194 14.32 3.96 -13.78
C GLU A 194 13.79 2.65 -14.40
N PHE A 195 12.60 2.19 -13.95
CA PHE A 195 12.02 0.91 -14.33
C PHE A 195 10.54 1.04 -14.67
N ASP A 196 10.16 0.65 -15.88
CA ASP A 196 8.78 0.75 -16.37
C ASP A 196 7.81 -0.26 -15.74
N ASN A 197 8.32 -1.32 -15.11
CA ASN A 197 7.56 -2.45 -14.59
C ASN A 197 7.37 -2.43 -13.07
N VAL A 198 7.46 -1.25 -12.44
CA VAL A 198 7.30 -1.07 -10.99
C VAL A 198 5.98 -0.36 -10.66
N ILE A 199 5.28 -0.87 -9.65
CA ILE A 199 4.12 -0.24 -9.03
C ILE A 199 4.44 -0.06 -7.54
N ILE A 200 4.30 1.16 -7.03
CA ILE A 200 4.44 1.47 -5.60
C ILE A 200 3.05 1.67 -5.02
N THR A 201 2.70 0.97 -3.95
CA THR A 201 1.42 1.19 -3.25
C THR A 201 1.63 1.91 -1.92
N ARG A 202 0.62 2.65 -1.48
CA ARG A 202 0.55 3.38 -0.21
C ARG A 202 -0.87 3.33 0.36
N THR A 203 -0.98 3.47 1.66
CA THR A 203 -2.28 3.48 2.34
C THR A 203 -2.38 4.60 3.36
N PHE A 204 -3.60 5.10 3.56
CA PHE A 204 -3.92 5.99 4.68
C PHE A 204 -4.31 5.23 5.95
N SER A 205 -4.34 3.90 5.90
CA SER A 205 -4.80 3.05 7.01
C SER A 205 -3.85 3.01 8.20
N LYS A 206 -2.53 3.27 7.99
CA LYS A 206 -1.50 3.06 9.01
C LYS A 206 -1.08 4.38 9.66
N VAL A 207 -0.02 5.04 9.22
CA VAL A 207 0.51 6.25 9.83
C VAL A 207 -0.52 7.37 9.95
N PHE A 208 -1.45 7.48 9.00
CA PHE A 208 -2.49 8.52 9.00
C PHE A 208 -3.69 8.22 9.91
N GLY A 209 -3.84 6.99 10.44
CA GLY A 209 -4.94 6.62 11.33
C GLY A 209 -6.31 6.56 10.66
N LEU A 210 -6.39 6.34 9.35
CA LEU A 210 -7.61 6.38 8.56
C LEU A 210 -8.06 4.99 8.05
N ALA A 211 -7.76 3.93 8.80
CA ALA A 211 -8.06 2.55 8.39
C ALA A 211 -9.54 2.35 8.01
N GLY A 212 -10.47 2.95 8.76
CA GLY A 212 -11.93 2.85 8.52
C GLY A 212 -12.43 3.61 7.29
N LEU A 213 -11.66 4.56 6.76
CA LEU A 213 -12.06 5.37 5.60
C LEU A 213 -11.69 4.73 4.26
N ARG A 214 -10.92 3.65 4.27
CA ARG A 214 -10.56 2.89 3.07
C ARG A 214 -10.00 3.76 1.95
N VAL A 215 -8.88 4.42 2.17
CA VAL A 215 -8.15 5.18 1.14
C VAL A 215 -6.74 4.64 0.99
N GLY A 216 -6.36 4.38 -0.25
CA GLY A 216 -5.01 4.03 -0.65
C GLY A 216 -4.74 4.55 -2.05
N TRP A 217 -3.53 4.40 -2.50
CA TRP A 217 -3.13 4.83 -3.83
C TRP A 217 -1.91 4.08 -4.31
N CYS A 218 -1.70 4.08 -5.62
CA CYS A 218 -0.46 3.59 -6.19
C CYS A 218 0.15 4.60 -7.17
N TYR A 219 1.45 4.44 -7.40
CA TYR A 219 2.25 5.22 -8.34
C TYR A 219 3.04 4.27 -9.25
N SER A 220 3.05 4.55 -10.54
CA SER A 220 3.73 3.74 -11.55
C SER A 220 4.06 4.56 -12.78
N SER A 221 4.68 3.95 -13.80
CA SER A 221 4.85 4.61 -15.10
C SER A 221 3.50 5.00 -15.71
N ALA A 222 3.48 6.00 -16.60
CA ALA A 222 2.25 6.49 -17.25
C ALA A 222 1.49 5.36 -17.96
N LYS A 223 2.22 4.43 -18.58
CA LYS A 223 1.65 3.27 -19.28
C LYS A 223 0.90 2.36 -18.33
N ILE A 224 1.52 1.99 -17.22
CA ILE A 224 0.89 1.14 -16.20
C ILE A 224 -0.29 1.86 -15.55
N ALA A 225 -0.14 3.13 -15.15
CA ALA A 225 -1.22 3.90 -14.55
C ALA A 225 -2.48 3.97 -15.44
N GLN A 226 -2.30 4.11 -16.77
CA GLN A 226 -3.41 4.06 -17.72
C GLN A 226 -4.09 2.69 -17.77
N ILE A 227 -3.33 1.61 -17.67
CA ILE A 227 -3.88 0.24 -17.63
C ILE A 227 -4.66 0.02 -16.34
N LEU A 228 -4.10 0.39 -15.19
CA LEU A 228 -4.76 0.27 -13.88
C LEU A 228 -6.09 1.06 -13.84
N LYS A 229 -6.15 2.23 -14.47
CA LYS A 229 -7.39 3.02 -14.55
C LYS A 229 -8.50 2.31 -15.35
N LYS A 230 -8.17 1.40 -16.25
CA LYS A 230 -9.17 0.64 -17.03
C LYS A 230 -9.85 -0.46 -16.23
N VAL A 231 -9.19 -1.03 -15.23
CA VAL A 231 -9.75 -2.06 -14.35
C VAL A 231 -10.34 -1.49 -13.07
N LYS A 232 -10.11 -0.20 -12.81
CA LYS A 232 -10.66 0.52 -11.66
C LYS A 232 -12.16 0.77 -11.85
N GLY A 233 -12.98 0.39 -10.86
CA GLY A 233 -14.38 0.76 -10.83
C GLY A 233 -14.60 2.28 -10.81
N PRO A 234 -15.64 2.81 -11.48
CA PRO A 234 -16.00 4.20 -11.33
C PRO A 234 -16.43 4.47 -9.89
N PHE A 235 -16.09 5.64 -9.35
CA PHE A 235 -16.49 6.06 -8.00
C PHE A 235 -16.05 5.11 -6.86
N ASN A 236 -14.98 4.35 -7.05
CA ASN A 236 -14.50 3.33 -6.13
C ASN A 236 -14.10 3.87 -4.74
N THR A 237 -13.74 5.14 -4.62
CA THR A 237 -13.33 5.77 -3.36
C THR A 237 -14.32 6.86 -2.97
N GLN A 238 -14.83 6.79 -1.76
CA GLN A 238 -15.86 7.71 -1.25
C GLN A 238 -15.38 9.16 -1.23
N ARG A 239 -16.27 10.12 -1.49
CA ARG A 239 -15.96 11.56 -1.45
C ARG A 239 -15.35 11.99 -0.12
N ILE A 240 -16.00 11.66 0.98
CA ILE A 240 -15.55 12.04 2.32
C ILE A 240 -14.15 11.49 2.62
N SER A 241 -13.87 10.27 2.16
CA SER A 241 -12.58 9.63 2.33
C SER A 241 -11.47 10.36 1.57
N GLN A 242 -11.75 10.82 0.34
CA GLN A 242 -10.81 11.62 -0.45
C GLN A 242 -10.54 12.97 0.22
N GLU A 243 -11.58 13.67 0.71
CA GLU A 243 -11.47 14.96 1.37
C GLU A 243 -10.68 14.86 2.69
N ILE A 244 -10.99 13.87 3.53
CA ILE A 244 -10.28 13.64 4.80
C ILE A 244 -8.81 13.24 4.54
N ALA A 245 -8.52 12.45 3.52
CA ALA A 245 -7.15 12.11 3.16
C ALA A 245 -6.30 13.34 2.80
N ILE A 246 -6.90 14.32 2.10
CA ILE A 246 -6.23 15.61 1.80
C ILE A 246 -5.89 16.35 3.09
N ILE A 247 -6.82 16.43 4.03
CA ILE A 247 -6.60 17.09 5.34
C ILE A 247 -5.51 16.37 6.15
N ALA A 248 -5.53 15.03 6.15
CA ALA A 248 -4.52 14.23 6.86
C ALA A 248 -3.10 14.48 6.33
N LEU A 249 -2.94 14.67 5.02
CA LEU A 249 -1.65 14.99 4.40
C LEU A 249 -1.09 16.38 4.80
N GLU A 250 -1.92 17.27 5.33
CA GLU A 250 -1.53 18.62 5.76
C GLU A 250 -1.01 18.68 7.20
N ASP A 251 -1.21 17.62 7.99
CA ASP A 251 -0.82 17.59 9.40
C ASP A 251 0.53 16.89 9.59
N LYS A 252 1.58 17.54 9.10
CA LYS A 252 2.96 17.02 9.18
C LYS A 252 3.43 16.81 10.60
N ASP A 253 3.07 17.71 11.52
CA ASP A 253 3.49 17.61 12.92
C ASP A 253 2.91 16.37 13.58
N TYR A 254 1.65 16.06 13.29
CA TYR A 254 1.02 14.81 13.74
C TYR A 254 1.73 13.58 13.17
N LEU A 255 2.01 13.56 11.86
CA LEU A 255 2.71 12.44 11.23
C LEU A 255 4.10 12.22 11.85
N ASN A 256 4.88 13.26 12.02
CA ASN A 256 6.20 13.19 12.65
C ASN A 256 6.11 12.61 14.05
N LYS A 257 5.15 13.09 14.87
CA LYS A 257 4.91 12.57 16.22
C LYS A 257 4.58 11.07 16.22
N VAL A 258 3.76 10.60 15.30
CA VAL A 258 3.40 9.17 15.19
C VAL A 258 4.61 8.32 14.82
N ILE A 259 5.42 8.78 13.85
CA ILE A 259 6.64 8.10 13.41
C ILE A 259 7.66 8.03 14.54
N GLU A 260 7.93 9.16 15.20
CA GLU A 260 8.85 9.24 16.35
C GLU A 260 8.41 8.34 17.51
N ASN A 261 7.12 8.37 17.85
CA ASN A 261 6.57 7.52 18.90
C ASN A 261 6.73 6.04 18.57
N ASN A 262 6.43 5.63 17.32
CA ASN A 262 6.64 4.26 16.89
C ASN A 262 8.12 3.83 16.98
N HIS A 263 9.05 4.73 16.61
CA HIS A 263 10.48 4.46 16.74
C HIS A 263 10.91 4.28 18.21
N ASN A 264 10.44 5.14 19.09
CA ASN A 264 10.77 5.09 20.51
C ASN A 264 10.23 3.82 21.18
N ILE A 265 8.98 3.45 20.90
CA ILE A 265 8.36 2.24 21.48
C ILE A 265 9.02 0.96 20.95
N LYS A 266 9.44 0.94 19.68
CA LYS A 266 10.14 -0.22 19.11
C LYS A 266 11.45 -0.55 19.87
N ASN A 267 12.09 0.45 20.43
CA ASN A 267 13.37 0.31 21.16
C ASN A 267 13.16 0.04 22.66
N TRP A 268 11.93 0.06 23.16
CA TRP A 268 11.54 -0.26 24.53
C TRP A 268 11.33 -1.75 24.71
#